data_0166de2fe97abc90bcfeb410f679f24f
#
_entry.id   0166de2fe97abc90bcfeb410f679f24f
#
_cell.length_a   1.000
_cell.length_b   1.000
_cell.length_c   1.000
_cell.angle_alpha   90.00
_cell.angle_beta   90.00
_cell.angle_gamma   90.00
#
_symmetry.space_group_name_H-M   'P 1'
#
loop_
_entity.id
_entity.type
_entity.pdbx_description
1 polymer ?
#
loop_
_entity_poly.entity_id
_entity_poly.type
_entity_poly.pdbx_seq_one_letter_code
_entity_poly.pdbx_strand_id
1 'polypeptide(L)'
;MSKLPTQYQEYIHLSRYSRWLPEEKRRETWEETVSRYFNFFEEHLQEKYNYTVPKKLHKELREAVLNLEVMPSMRCLMTAGPALKKENIAGYNCAYTAIDSTRAFDEILYVLMNGTGVGFSVESRHVDQLPVVPSGLYPTDTVIRVRDSKLGWAKAFKELTSLLWSGLIPTWDLSAVRPAGSVLKTFGGRASGPEPLDALFHFTIEKFKKARSRKLRPLECHDIVCKIAECIVVGGVRRSALLSLSDLGDDEVRSCKSGEFGYENAQRYLANNSANYHQKPDIGTFLKEWRSLYTSKSGERGIFSSANAKAHTEKLGDRRKALDDFGTNPCSEIILRSKEFCNLTEAVVRAD
;
A
#
# COMPACT_ATOMS: atom_id res chain seq x y z
N MET A 1 7.90 -23.13 -28.83
CA MET A 1 7.64 -22.73 -27.44
C MET A 1 8.79 -21.84 -27.01
N SER A 2 8.53 -20.55 -26.76
CA SER A 2 9.55 -19.65 -26.18
C SER A 2 9.84 -20.14 -24.76
N LYS A 3 10.96 -20.83 -24.57
CA LYS A 3 11.44 -21.17 -23.23
C LYS A 3 12.14 -19.96 -22.64
N LEU A 4 11.81 -19.61 -21.41
CA LEU A 4 12.61 -18.65 -20.67
C LEU A 4 14.06 -19.12 -20.57
N PRO A 5 15.05 -18.22 -20.55
CA PRO A 5 16.48 -18.58 -20.69
C PRO A 5 17.01 -19.51 -19.60
N THR A 6 16.45 -19.47 -18.40
CA THR A 6 16.91 -20.27 -17.26
C THR A 6 15.76 -20.92 -16.50
N GLN A 7 16.05 -22.06 -15.85
CA GLN A 7 15.07 -22.73 -14.96
C GLN A 7 14.59 -21.82 -13.82
N TYR A 8 15.43 -20.93 -13.33
CA TYR A 8 15.03 -19.97 -12.29
C TYR A 8 13.99 -18.98 -12.81
N GLN A 9 14.15 -18.44 -14.01
CA GLN A 9 13.16 -17.55 -14.63
C GLN A 9 11.85 -18.29 -14.90
N GLU A 10 11.91 -19.55 -15.32
CA GLU A 10 10.72 -20.39 -15.50
C GLU A 10 9.98 -20.61 -14.17
N TYR A 11 10.71 -20.92 -13.09
CA TYR A 11 10.15 -21.04 -11.75
C TYR A 11 9.48 -19.73 -11.29
N ILE A 12 10.14 -18.58 -11.46
CA ILE A 12 9.57 -17.27 -11.12
C ILE A 12 8.31 -16.99 -11.93
N HIS A 13 8.33 -17.24 -13.24
CA HIS A 13 7.16 -17.10 -14.10
C HIS A 13 5.99 -17.96 -13.59
N LEU A 14 6.20 -19.25 -13.41
CA LEU A 14 5.16 -20.19 -12.96
C LEU A 14 4.62 -19.85 -11.56
N SER A 15 5.48 -19.39 -10.66
CA SER A 15 5.08 -19.09 -9.28
C SER A 15 4.42 -17.72 -9.09
N ARG A 16 4.69 -16.73 -9.97
CA ARG A 16 4.28 -15.34 -9.76
C ARG A 16 3.36 -14.78 -10.84
N TYR A 17 3.57 -15.12 -12.11
CA TYR A 17 2.90 -14.48 -13.25
C TYR A 17 1.86 -15.36 -13.92
N SER A 18 2.16 -16.64 -14.02
CA SER A 18 1.37 -17.63 -14.74
C SER A 18 0.06 -17.94 -14.01
N ARG A 19 -1.04 -17.93 -14.74
CA ARG A 19 -2.35 -18.32 -14.23
C ARG A 19 -2.59 -19.81 -14.42
N TRP A 20 -3.42 -20.37 -13.55
CA TRP A 20 -3.90 -21.73 -13.70
C TRP A 20 -5.02 -21.77 -14.75
N LEU A 21 -4.90 -22.67 -15.72
CA LEU A 21 -5.89 -22.96 -16.75
C LEU A 21 -6.67 -24.23 -16.35
N PRO A 22 -7.90 -24.11 -15.81
CA PRO A 22 -8.61 -25.26 -15.23
C PRO A 22 -8.92 -26.36 -16.25
N GLU A 23 -9.27 -25.98 -17.47
CA GLU A 23 -9.62 -26.91 -18.55
C GLU A 23 -8.44 -27.75 -19.02
N GLU A 24 -7.25 -27.13 -19.07
CA GLU A 24 -6.01 -27.77 -19.49
C GLU A 24 -5.22 -28.39 -18.33
N LYS A 25 -5.67 -28.17 -17.09
CA LYS A 25 -5.02 -28.63 -15.84
C LYS A 25 -3.54 -28.28 -15.75
N ARG A 26 -3.15 -27.12 -16.28
CA ARG A 26 -1.79 -26.59 -16.25
C ARG A 26 -1.76 -25.09 -15.97
N ARG A 27 -0.58 -24.55 -15.83
CA ARG A 27 -0.36 -23.11 -15.81
C ARG A 27 -0.06 -22.58 -17.22
N GLU A 28 -0.32 -21.27 -17.40
CA GLU A 28 0.05 -20.54 -18.62
C GLU A 28 1.55 -20.69 -18.93
N THR A 29 1.88 -20.78 -20.20
CA THR A 29 3.22 -20.56 -20.71
C THR A 29 3.57 -19.06 -20.67
N TRP A 30 4.85 -18.72 -20.86
CA TRP A 30 5.29 -17.32 -20.96
C TRP A 30 4.56 -16.58 -22.10
N GLU A 31 4.45 -17.20 -23.23
CA GLU A 31 3.76 -16.62 -24.39
C GLU A 31 2.25 -16.36 -24.12
N GLU A 32 1.59 -17.28 -23.43
CA GLU A 32 0.18 -17.11 -23.05
C GLU A 32 0.02 -15.98 -22.01
N THR A 33 0.95 -15.86 -21.05
CA THR A 33 0.96 -14.77 -20.09
C THR A 33 1.13 -13.41 -20.77
N VAL A 34 2.06 -13.29 -21.71
CA VAL A 34 2.28 -12.08 -22.51
C VAL A 34 1.05 -11.78 -23.37
N SER A 35 0.50 -12.78 -24.04
CA SER A 35 -0.73 -12.60 -24.86
C SER A 35 -1.90 -12.13 -24.03
N ARG A 36 -2.13 -12.69 -22.84
CA ARG A 36 -3.18 -12.24 -21.92
C ARG A 36 -3.00 -10.77 -21.50
N TYR A 37 -1.75 -10.35 -21.26
CA TYR A 37 -1.44 -8.96 -20.93
C TYR A 37 -1.82 -8.01 -22.07
N PHE A 38 -1.35 -8.28 -23.29
CA PHE A 38 -1.61 -7.42 -24.44
C PHE A 38 -3.08 -7.40 -24.83
N ASN A 39 -3.75 -8.55 -24.88
CA ASN A 39 -5.18 -8.65 -25.21
C ASN A 39 -6.02 -7.82 -24.22
N PHE A 40 -5.73 -7.94 -22.93
CA PHE A 40 -6.44 -7.14 -21.91
C PHE A 40 -6.29 -5.63 -22.14
N PHE A 41 -5.07 -5.14 -22.40
CA PHE A 41 -4.87 -3.71 -22.58
C PHE A 41 -5.41 -3.20 -23.91
N GLU A 42 -5.39 -3.99 -24.98
CA GLU A 42 -6.05 -3.64 -26.23
C GLU A 42 -7.56 -3.50 -26.05
N GLU A 43 -8.19 -4.49 -25.44
CA GLU A 43 -9.63 -4.44 -25.12
C GLU A 43 -9.95 -3.22 -24.23
N HIS A 44 -9.17 -2.99 -23.20
CA HIS A 44 -9.37 -1.87 -22.28
C HIS A 44 -9.23 -0.51 -22.97
N LEU A 45 -8.21 -0.33 -23.80
CA LEU A 45 -8.01 0.90 -24.57
C LEU A 45 -9.13 1.14 -25.57
N GLN A 46 -9.59 0.09 -26.24
CA GLN A 46 -10.70 0.18 -27.17
C GLN A 46 -12.02 0.49 -26.45
N GLU A 47 -12.34 -0.23 -25.35
CA GLU A 47 -13.60 -0.07 -24.61
C GLU A 47 -13.70 1.31 -23.91
N LYS A 48 -12.60 1.79 -23.34
CA LYS A 48 -12.61 3.00 -22.47
C LYS A 48 -12.25 4.29 -23.19
N TYR A 49 -11.41 4.20 -24.20
CA TYR A 49 -10.82 5.37 -24.86
C TYR A 49 -11.05 5.40 -26.37
N ASN A 50 -11.75 4.38 -26.91
CA ASN A 50 -11.92 4.21 -28.37
C ASN A 50 -10.59 4.30 -29.13
N TYR A 51 -9.52 3.75 -28.52
CA TYR A 51 -8.18 3.78 -29.08
C TYR A 51 -7.76 2.38 -29.52
N THR A 52 -7.35 2.27 -30.79
CA THR A 52 -6.82 1.02 -31.34
C THR A 52 -5.29 1.15 -31.44
N VAL A 53 -4.57 0.22 -30.80
CA VAL A 53 -3.11 0.19 -30.88
C VAL A 53 -2.68 -0.15 -32.31
N PRO A 54 -1.80 0.65 -32.95
CA PRO A 54 -1.32 0.33 -34.30
C PRO A 54 -0.65 -1.06 -34.35
N LYS A 55 -1.01 -1.88 -35.32
CA LYS A 55 -0.53 -3.28 -35.44
C LYS A 55 1.01 -3.41 -35.38
N LYS A 56 1.72 -2.48 -36.00
CA LYS A 56 3.20 -2.45 -35.97
C LYS A 56 3.72 -2.25 -34.54
N LEU A 57 3.16 -1.26 -33.83
CA LEU A 57 3.55 -0.97 -32.44
C LEU A 57 3.20 -2.13 -31.51
N HIS A 58 2.00 -2.71 -31.64
CA HIS A 58 1.60 -3.88 -30.87
C HIS A 58 2.60 -5.04 -31.04
N LYS A 59 2.96 -5.36 -32.29
CA LYS A 59 3.93 -6.44 -32.58
C LYS A 59 5.29 -6.14 -31.96
N GLU A 60 5.80 -4.94 -32.13
CA GLU A 60 7.10 -4.51 -31.60
C GLU A 60 7.15 -4.62 -30.07
N LEU A 61 6.13 -4.06 -29.38
CA LEU A 61 6.05 -4.14 -27.91
C LEU A 61 5.91 -5.57 -27.41
N ARG A 62 5.08 -6.38 -28.09
CA ARG A 62 4.90 -7.79 -27.72
C ARG A 62 6.19 -8.60 -27.90
N GLU A 63 6.92 -8.39 -28.97
CA GLU A 63 8.21 -9.05 -29.22
C GLU A 63 9.25 -8.63 -28.19
N ALA A 64 9.36 -7.35 -27.84
CA ALA A 64 10.27 -6.85 -26.82
C ALA A 64 10.01 -7.49 -25.44
N VAL A 65 8.74 -7.68 -25.06
CA VAL A 65 8.39 -8.37 -23.81
C VAL A 65 8.69 -9.88 -23.90
N LEU A 66 8.35 -10.53 -25.01
CA LEU A 66 8.62 -11.96 -25.20
C LEU A 66 10.12 -12.28 -25.13
N ASN A 67 10.95 -11.41 -25.69
CA ASN A 67 12.40 -11.54 -25.72
C ASN A 67 13.09 -11.07 -24.43
N LEU A 68 12.32 -10.61 -23.43
CA LEU A 68 12.84 -10.06 -22.17
C LEU A 68 13.77 -8.85 -22.38
N GLU A 69 13.46 -7.99 -23.33
CA GLU A 69 14.14 -6.71 -23.54
C GLU A 69 13.53 -5.64 -22.65
N VAL A 70 12.20 -5.73 -22.44
CA VAL A 70 11.43 -4.89 -21.54
C VAL A 70 10.49 -5.76 -20.70
N MET A 71 10.42 -5.48 -19.40
CA MET A 71 9.43 -6.08 -18.51
C MET A 71 8.40 -5.03 -18.11
N PRO A 72 7.13 -5.18 -18.50
CA PRO A 72 6.07 -4.33 -17.99
C PRO A 72 5.84 -4.61 -16.51
N SER A 73 5.07 -3.75 -15.88
CA SER A 73 4.75 -3.89 -14.45
C SER A 73 4.40 -5.32 -14.08
N MET A 74 5.12 -5.85 -13.09
CA MET A 74 4.83 -7.16 -12.50
C MET A 74 3.35 -7.27 -12.10
N ARG A 75 2.79 -6.19 -11.54
CA ARG A 75 1.38 -6.17 -11.12
C ARG A 75 0.44 -6.30 -12.31
N CYS A 76 0.68 -5.56 -13.37
CA CYS A 76 -0.12 -5.65 -14.59
C CYS A 76 0.00 -7.03 -15.25
N LEU A 77 1.21 -7.58 -15.38
CA LEU A 77 1.42 -8.96 -15.90
C LEU A 77 0.65 -10.00 -15.09
N MET A 78 0.67 -9.86 -13.75
CA MET A 78 0.03 -10.79 -12.84
C MET A 78 -1.49 -10.67 -12.84
N THR A 79 -2.04 -9.44 -12.95
CA THR A 79 -3.46 -9.15 -12.73
C THR A 79 -4.26 -8.87 -14.00
N ALA A 80 -3.62 -8.66 -15.18
CA ALA A 80 -4.31 -8.43 -16.44
C ALA A 80 -5.41 -9.49 -16.69
N GLY A 81 -6.60 -9.04 -17.10
CA GLY A 81 -7.80 -9.86 -17.23
C GLY A 81 -8.82 -9.58 -16.11
N PRO A 82 -9.57 -10.58 -15.61
CA PRO A 82 -10.72 -10.37 -14.72
C PRO A 82 -10.39 -9.61 -13.43
N ALA A 83 -9.18 -9.79 -12.87
CA ALA A 83 -8.78 -9.11 -11.64
C ALA A 83 -8.63 -7.61 -11.87
N LEU A 84 -7.92 -7.21 -12.92
CA LEU A 84 -7.67 -5.82 -13.25
C LEU A 84 -8.93 -5.13 -13.83
N LYS A 85 -9.77 -5.87 -14.55
CA LYS A 85 -11.08 -5.37 -15.04
C LYS A 85 -12.01 -5.01 -13.88
N LYS A 86 -11.94 -5.77 -12.76
CA LYS A 86 -12.72 -5.53 -11.55
C LYS A 86 -12.15 -4.41 -10.68
N GLU A 87 -10.83 -4.35 -10.53
CA GLU A 87 -10.13 -3.51 -9.54
C GLU A 87 -8.86 -2.91 -10.18
N ASN A 88 -8.97 -1.71 -10.75
CA ASN A 88 -7.85 -1.03 -11.42
C ASN A 88 -6.63 -0.84 -10.51
N ILE A 89 -6.84 -0.63 -9.20
CA ILE A 89 -5.76 -0.47 -8.20
C ILE A 89 -4.83 -1.70 -8.18
N ALA A 90 -5.36 -2.89 -8.48
CA ALA A 90 -4.55 -4.11 -8.51
C ALA A 90 -3.41 -4.09 -9.54
N GLY A 91 -3.47 -3.21 -10.54
CA GLY A 91 -2.41 -3.02 -11.53
C GLY A 91 -1.25 -2.15 -11.05
N TYR A 92 -1.40 -1.46 -9.93
CA TYR A 92 -0.36 -0.57 -9.40
C TYR A 92 0.51 -1.26 -8.35
N ASN A 93 1.79 -0.93 -8.34
CA ASN A 93 2.75 -1.49 -7.41
C ASN A 93 2.65 -0.84 -6.04
N CYS A 94 2.58 0.48 -6.02
CA CYS A 94 2.60 1.28 -4.80
C CYS A 94 1.73 2.52 -4.92
N ALA A 95 1.47 3.15 -3.76
CA ALA A 95 0.77 4.42 -3.62
C ALA A 95 1.40 5.22 -2.47
N TYR A 96 1.04 6.49 -2.37
CA TYR A 96 1.33 7.33 -1.22
C TYR A 96 0.07 8.06 -0.78
N THR A 97 -0.09 8.23 0.54
CA THR A 97 -1.21 8.97 1.14
C THR A 97 -0.75 9.69 2.41
N ALA A 98 -1.05 10.99 2.55
CA ALA A 98 -0.92 11.70 3.81
C ALA A 98 -2.11 11.38 4.73
N ILE A 99 -1.89 11.33 6.05
CA ILE A 99 -2.96 11.18 7.04
C ILE A 99 -3.53 12.56 7.37
N ASP A 100 -4.19 13.16 6.41
CA ASP A 100 -4.75 14.51 6.45
C ASP A 100 -6.28 14.54 6.56
N SER A 101 -6.91 13.38 6.48
CA SER A 101 -8.35 13.24 6.54
C SER A 101 -8.77 11.94 7.22
N THR A 102 -9.99 11.91 7.75
CA THR A 102 -10.57 10.70 8.36
C THR A 102 -10.66 9.53 7.38
N ARG A 103 -10.67 9.83 6.07
CA ARG A 103 -10.75 8.85 4.99
C ARG A 103 -9.43 8.15 4.70
N ALA A 104 -8.30 8.71 5.11
CA ALA A 104 -6.99 8.14 4.81
C ALA A 104 -6.87 6.68 5.32
N PHE A 105 -7.47 6.37 6.45
CA PHE A 105 -7.40 5.03 7.05
C PHE A 105 -8.15 3.96 6.24
N ASP A 106 -9.40 4.23 5.83
CA ASP A 106 -10.18 3.29 5.02
C ASP A 106 -9.66 3.18 3.58
N GLU A 107 -9.12 4.26 3.03
CA GLU A 107 -8.46 4.27 1.73
C GLU A 107 -7.18 3.41 1.75
N ILE A 108 -6.33 3.53 2.78
CA ILE A 108 -5.15 2.68 2.98
C ILE A 108 -5.55 1.21 3.10
N LEU A 109 -6.56 0.89 3.91
CA LEU A 109 -7.07 -0.48 4.03
C LEU A 109 -7.46 -1.04 2.65
N TYR A 110 -8.23 -0.28 1.87
CA TYR A 110 -8.66 -0.70 0.54
C TYR A 110 -7.50 -0.89 -0.44
N VAL A 111 -6.55 0.04 -0.45
CA VAL A 111 -5.37 -0.02 -1.33
C VAL A 111 -4.51 -1.25 -0.99
N LEU A 112 -4.21 -1.46 0.29
CA LEU A 112 -3.44 -2.62 0.74
C LEU A 112 -4.15 -3.95 0.45
N MET A 113 -5.48 -4.03 0.60
CA MET A 113 -6.26 -5.23 0.23
C MET A 113 -6.18 -5.55 -1.27
N ASN A 114 -5.83 -4.59 -2.12
CA ASN A 114 -5.55 -4.81 -3.53
C ASN A 114 -4.11 -5.25 -3.80
N GLY A 115 -3.30 -5.39 -2.76
CA GLY A 115 -1.90 -5.83 -2.83
C GLY A 115 -0.95 -4.72 -3.29
N THR A 116 -1.39 -3.47 -3.25
CA THR A 116 -0.58 -2.28 -3.54
C THR A 116 0.08 -1.81 -2.24
N GLY A 117 1.39 -1.60 -2.24
CA GLY A 117 2.11 -1.06 -1.08
C GLY A 117 1.79 0.41 -0.87
N VAL A 118 1.88 0.90 0.37
CA VAL A 118 1.53 2.29 0.71
C VAL A 118 2.64 2.97 1.50
N GLY A 119 3.19 4.06 0.94
CA GLY A 119 3.87 5.07 1.73
C GLY A 119 2.82 5.99 2.36
N PHE A 120 3.02 6.38 3.60
CA PHE A 120 2.10 7.30 4.27
C PHE A 120 2.85 8.32 5.13
N SER A 121 2.26 9.49 5.34
CA SER A 121 2.82 10.50 6.23
C SER A 121 1.97 10.73 7.45
N VAL A 122 2.60 10.69 8.60
CA VAL A 122 2.03 11.09 9.90
C VAL A 122 2.68 12.37 10.42
N GLU A 123 3.25 13.18 9.53
CA GLU A 123 3.79 14.49 9.91
C GLU A 123 2.69 15.35 10.56
N SER A 124 3.05 16.14 11.57
CA SER A 124 2.09 16.95 12.33
C SER A 124 1.23 17.85 11.43
N ARG A 125 1.82 18.43 10.38
CA ARG A 125 1.10 19.26 9.40
C ARG A 125 -0.07 18.54 8.70
N HIS A 126 -0.05 17.22 8.62
CA HIS A 126 -1.13 16.39 8.08
C HIS A 126 -2.08 15.97 9.19
N VAL A 127 -1.55 15.36 10.25
CA VAL A 127 -2.36 14.83 11.37
C VAL A 127 -3.16 15.92 12.06
N ASP A 128 -2.63 17.15 12.11
CA ASP A 128 -3.34 18.31 12.66
C ASP A 128 -4.59 18.73 11.87
N GLN A 129 -4.79 18.19 10.68
CA GLN A 129 -6.03 18.38 9.92
C GLN A 129 -7.16 17.44 10.37
N LEU A 130 -6.84 16.39 11.12
CA LEU A 130 -7.87 15.49 11.66
C LEU A 130 -8.73 16.20 12.71
N PRO A 131 -10.00 15.82 12.83
CA PRO A 131 -10.86 16.38 13.87
C PRO A 131 -10.43 15.93 15.27
N VAL A 132 -10.81 16.71 16.26
CA VAL A 132 -10.65 16.36 17.68
C VAL A 132 -11.53 15.16 18.00
N VAL A 133 -10.99 14.19 18.72
CA VAL A 133 -11.78 13.08 19.27
C VAL A 133 -12.66 13.62 20.40
N PRO A 134 -13.97 13.34 20.41
CA PRO A 134 -14.87 13.79 21.44
C PRO A 134 -14.43 13.41 22.86
N SER A 135 -14.82 14.21 23.84
CA SER A 135 -14.51 13.95 25.26
C SER A 135 -15.20 12.70 25.80
N GLY A 136 -16.40 12.39 25.28
CA GLY A 136 -17.16 11.18 25.58
C GLY A 136 -17.23 10.25 24.38
N LEU A 137 -17.08 8.96 24.62
CA LEU A 137 -17.32 7.89 23.66
C LEU A 137 -18.31 6.92 24.28
N TYR A 138 -19.50 6.85 23.71
CA TYR A 138 -20.63 6.13 24.30
C TYR A 138 -21.08 4.98 23.38
N PRO A 139 -21.45 3.82 23.95
CA PRO A 139 -22.07 2.75 23.18
C PRO A 139 -23.31 3.24 22.42
N THR A 140 -23.53 2.69 21.22
CA THR A 140 -24.72 2.94 20.40
C THR A 140 -25.32 1.62 19.92
N ASP A 141 -26.62 1.62 19.62
CA ASP A 141 -27.34 0.47 19.06
C ASP A 141 -27.00 0.23 17.58
N THR A 142 -26.15 1.07 16.98
CA THR A 142 -25.70 0.90 15.61
C THR A 142 -24.88 -0.39 15.45
N VAL A 143 -25.29 -1.23 14.50
CA VAL A 143 -24.59 -2.47 14.14
C VAL A 143 -23.97 -2.34 12.75
N ILE A 144 -22.66 -2.30 12.65
CA ILE A 144 -21.94 -2.29 11.37
C ILE A 144 -21.97 -3.70 10.78
N ARG A 145 -22.70 -3.89 9.66
CA ARG A 145 -22.76 -5.18 8.96
C ARG A 145 -21.69 -5.26 7.89
N VAL A 146 -20.69 -6.12 8.12
CA VAL A 146 -19.53 -6.26 7.23
C VAL A 146 -19.83 -7.19 6.06
N ARG A 147 -19.71 -6.68 4.84
CA ARG A 147 -19.84 -7.51 3.63
C ARG A 147 -18.52 -8.22 3.33
N ASP A 148 -18.57 -9.46 2.85
CA ASP A 148 -17.42 -10.28 2.48
C ASP A 148 -16.78 -9.82 1.16
N SER A 149 -16.20 -8.63 1.17
CA SER A 149 -15.47 -8.04 0.04
C SER A 149 -14.50 -6.97 0.52
N LYS A 150 -13.44 -6.68 -0.27
CA LYS A 150 -12.47 -5.62 0.01
C LYS A 150 -13.16 -4.27 0.28
N LEU A 151 -14.08 -3.89 -0.59
CA LEU A 151 -14.85 -2.66 -0.43
C LEU A 151 -15.77 -2.72 0.79
N GLY A 152 -16.31 -3.90 1.13
CA GLY A 152 -17.14 -4.11 2.31
C GLY A 152 -16.36 -3.85 3.60
N TRP A 153 -15.14 -4.37 3.69
CA TRP A 153 -14.26 -4.15 4.83
C TRP A 153 -13.85 -2.68 4.96
N ALA A 154 -13.45 -2.04 3.85
CA ALA A 154 -13.09 -0.63 3.85
C ALA A 154 -14.28 0.27 4.26
N LYS A 155 -15.49 -0.01 3.77
CA LYS A 155 -16.70 0.72 4.17
C LYS A 155 -17.03 0.54 5.64
N ALA A 156 -16.90 -0.68 6.17
CA ALA A 156 -17.13 -0.97 7.58
C ALA A 156 -16.13 -0.24 8.48
N PHE A 157 -14.85 -0.22 8.10
CA PHE A 157 -13.82 0.52 8.83
C PHE A 157 -14.03 2.04 8.76
N LYS A 158 -14.44 2.57 7.60
CA LYS A 158 -14.87 3.96 7.46
C LYS A 158 -16.02 4.30 8.40
N GLU A 159 -17.03 3.44 8.46
CA GLU A 159 -18.21 3.64 9.32
C GLU A 159 -17.80 3.65 10.79
N LEU A 160 -16.97 2.68 11.22
CA LEU A 160 -16.41 2.65 12.57
C LEU A 160 -15.71 3.97 12.92
N THR A 161 -14.73 4.40 12.11
CA THR A 161 -13.97 5.63 12.40
C THR A 161 -14.85 6.86 12.39
N SER A 162 -15.83 6.94 11.49
CA SER A 162 -16.79 8.06 11.45
C SER A 162 -17.64 8.14 12.73
N LEU A 163 -18.12 7.01 13.23
CA LEU A 163 -18.87 6.92 14.47
C LEU A 163 -18.00 7.30 15.68
N LEU A 164 -16.75 6.85 15.73
CA LEU A 164 -15.82 7.21 16.80
C LEU A 164 -15.55 8.72 16.85
N TRP A 165 -15.40 9.38 15.68
CA TRP A 165 -15.29 10.84 15.64
C TRP A 165 -16.60 11.56 15.97
N SER A 166 -17.72 10.86 15.92
CA SER A 166 -19.02 11.37 16.39
C SER A 166 -19.29 11.06 17.87
N GLY A 167 -18.35 10.44 18.60
CA GLY A 167 -18.50 10.10 20.00
C GLY A 167 -19.27 8.78 20.25
N LEU A 168 -19.42 7.94 19.23
CA LEU A 168 -20.22 6.72 19.29
C LEU A 168 -19.36 5.47 19.11
N ILE A 169 -19.59 4.46 19.93
CA ILE A 169 -18.96 3.13 19.83
C ILE A 169 -20.02 2.14 19.34
N PRO A 170 -19.98 1.72 18.06
CA PRO A 170 -20.90 0.74 17.52
C PRO A 170 -20.54 -0.68 17.93
N THR A 171 -21.47 -1.61 17.70
CA THR A 171 -21.22 -3.04 17.58
C THR A 171 -21.06 -3.39 16.09
N TRP A 172 -20.64 -4.65 15.80
CA TRP A 172 -20.50 -5.10 14.40
C TRP A 172 -20.86 -6.58 14.25
N ASP A 173 -21.28 -6.90 13.03
CA ASP A 173 -21.64 -8.24 12.62
C ASP A 173 -20.69 -8.70 11.50
N LEU A 174 -19.89 -9.73 11.79
CA LEU A 174 -18.92 -10.35 10.88
C LEU A 174 -19.41 -11.68 10.29
N SER A 175 -20.65 -12.09 10.59
CA SER A 175 -21.20 -13.41 10.23
C SER A 175 -21.17 -13.68 8.72
N ALA A 176 -21.26 -12.62 7.88
CA ALA A 176 -21.20 -12.73 6.44
C ALA A 176 -19.76 -12.90 5.90
N VAL A 177 -18.72 -12.70 6.73
CA VAL A 177 -17.32 -12.83 6.31
C VAL A 177 -16.95 -14.31 6.25
N ARG A 178 -16.37 -14.73 5.11
CA ARG A 178 -15.97 -16.12 4.91
C ARG A 178 -14.92 -16.57 5.94
N PRO A 179 -14.94 -17.84 6.35
CA PRO A 179 -14.00 -18.37 7.34
C PRO A 179 -12.56 -18.40 6.79
N ALA A 180 -11.60 -18.40 7.73
CA ALA A 180 -10.19 -18.54 7.43
C ALA A 180 -9.91 -19.79 6.56
N GLY A 181 -8.97 -19.68 5.64
CA GLY A 181 -8.59 -20.78 4.74
C GLY A 181 -9.44 -20.92 3.47
N SER A 182 -10.58 -20.22 3.35
CA SER A 182 -11.41 -20.22 2.12
C SER A 182 -10.62 -19.74 0.92
N VAL A 183 -10.81 -20.38 -0.26
CA VAL A 183 -10.08 -20.03 -1.49
C VAL A 183 -10.53 -18.67 -2.04
N LEU A 184 -9.59 -17.82 -2.37
CA LEU A 184 -9.82 -16.53 -3.03
C LEU A 184 -9.79 -16.70 -4.55
N LYS A 185 -10.99 -16.63 -5.19
CA LYS A 185 -11.14 -16.93 -6.61
C LYS A 185 -10.48 -15.92 -7.57
N THR A 186 -10.42 -14.63 -7.19
CA THR A 186 -10.01 -13.55 -8.12
C THR A 186 -8.50 -13.32 -8.13
N PHE A 187 -7.86 -13.34 -6.96
CA PHE A 187 -6.43 -13.01 -6.79
C PHE A 187 -5.58 -14.23 -6.41
N GLY A 188 -6.23 -15.35 -6.13
CA GLY A 188 -5.57 -16.52 -5.54
C GLY A 188 -5.28 -16.33 -4.04
N GLY A 189 -4.77 -17.38 -3.40
CA GLY A 189 -4.52 -17.38 -1.94
C GLY A 189 -5.75 -17.82 -1.13
N ARG A 190 -5.67 -17.60 0.18
CA ARG A 190 -6.70 -18.01 1.14
C ARG A 190 -7.17 -16.84 1.98
N ALA A 191 -8.43 -16.86 2.41
CA ALA A 191 -9.02 -15.85 3.28
C ALA A 191 -8.41 -15.91 4.69
N SER A 192 -8.33 -14.74 5.33
CA SER A 192 -7.88 -14.60 6.73
C SER A 192 -8.95 -14.98 7.77
N GLY A 193 -10.22 -14.98 7.38
CA GLY A 193 -11.33 -15.01 8.33
C GLY A 193 -11.70 -13.64 8.87
N PRO A 194 -12.69 -13.56 9.77
CA PRO A 194 -13.15 -12.31 10.36
C PRO A 194 -12.24 -11.75 11.48
N GLU A 195 -11.45 -12.60 12.16
CA GLU A 195 -10.73 -12.29 13.37
C GLU A 195 -9.74 -11.11 13.22
N PRO A 196 -8.98 -10.98 12.11
CA PRO A 196 -8.07 -9.84 11.95
C PRO A 196 -8.80 -8.50 11.85
N LEU A 197 -9.99 -8.48 11.25
CA LEU A 197 -10.80 -7.26 11.17
C LEU A 197 -11.40 -6.90 12.53
N ASP A 198 -11.87 -7.88 13.27
CA ASP A 198 -12.33 -7.72 14.65
C ASP A 198 -11.23 -7.08 15.52
N ALA A 199 -10.03 -7.65 15.47
CA ALA A 199 -8.87 -7.12 16.18
C ALA A 199 -8.51 -5.68 15.78
N LEU A 200 -8.65 -5.33 14.49
CA LEU A 200 -8.44 -3.96 14.01
C LEU A 200 -9.47 -3.00 14.61
N PHE A 201 -10.74 -3.40 14.66
CA PHE A 201 -11.81 -2.56 15.20
C PHE A 201 -11.59 -2.29 16.70
N HIS A 202 -11.35 -3.32 17.48
CA HIS A 202 -11.03 -3.18 18.90
C HIS A 202 -9.80 -2.29 19.15
N PHE A 203 -8.73 -2.53 18.41
CA PHE A 203 -7.50 -1.72 18.52
C PHE A 203 -7.75 -0.24 18.23
N THR A 204 -8.53 0.05 17.19
CA THR A 204 -8.86 1.43 16.81
C THR A 204 -9.70 2.12 17.89
N ILE A 205 -10.71 1.44 18.45
CA ILE A 205 -11.53 1.97 19.55
C ILE A 205 -10.65 2.32 20.74
N GLU A 206 -9.70 1.44 21.13
CA GLU A 206 -8.83 1.72 22.27
C GLU A 206 -7.90 2.93 22.01
N LYS A 207 -7.42 3.14 20.79
CA LYS A 207 -6.65 4.34 20.43
C LYS A 207 -7.52 5.60 20.57
N PHE A 208 -8.77 5.57 20.12
CA PHE A 208 -9.71 6.69 20.27
C PHE A 208 -10.05 6.96 21.72
N LYS A 209 -10.27 5.94 22.54
CA LYS A 209 -10.51 6.12 24.00
C LYS A 209 -9.35 6.83 24.68
N LYS A 210 -8.10 6.55 24.28
CA LYS A 210 -6.90 7.21 24.80
C LYS A 210 -6.71 8.65 24.29
N ALA A 211 -7.33 8.98 23.15
CA ALA A 211 -7.23 10.28 22.49
C ALA A 211 -8.37 11.26 22.83
N ARG A 212 -9.27 10.93 23.76
CA ARG A 212 -10.40 11.79 24.13
C ARG A 212 -9.99 13.23 24.42
N SER A 213 -10.80 14.18 23.96
CA SER A 213 -10.62 15.65 24.11
C SER A 213 -9.41 16.22 23.37
N ARG A 214 -8.74 15.45 22.52
CA ARG A 214 -7.62 15.90 21.69
C ARG A 214 -7.63 15.23 20.32
N LYS A 215 -6.77 15.68 19.43
CA LYS A 215 -6.53 14.98 18.17
C LYS A 215 -5.70 13.71 18.38
N LEU A 216 -5.80 12.78 17.44
CA LEU A 216 -4.85 11.66 17.37
C LEU A 216 -3.44 12.23 17.17
N ARG A 217 -2.46 11.65 17.84
CA ARG A 217 -1.04 11.98 17.65
C ARG A 217 -0.44 11.24 16.45
N PRO A 218 0.66 11.72 15.87
CA PRO A 218 1.38 11.04 14.80
C PRO A 218 1.59 9.54 15.07
N LEU A 219 2.08 9.18 16.25
CA LEU A 219 2.30 7.78 16.62
C LEU A 219 1.01 6.97 16.72
N GLU A 220 -0.10 7.55 17.15
CA GLU A 220 -1.39 6.85 17.20
C GLU A 220 -1.93 6.58 15.79
N CYS A 221 -1.77 7.53 14.88
CA CYS A 221 -2.09 7.35 13.45
C CYS A 221 -1.19 6.27 12.82
N HIS A 222 0.11 6.31 13.08
CA HIS A 222 1.07 5.30 12.66
C HIS A 222 0.64 3.89 13.13
N ASP A 223 0.31 3.75 14.40
CA ASP A 223 -0.10 2.48 15.00
C ASP A 223 -1.38 1.92 14.35
N ILE A 224 -2.38 2.77 14.05
CA ILE A 224 -3.60 2.36 13.35
C ILE A 224 -3.29 1.87 11.95
N VAL A 225 -2.44 2.58 11.19
CA VAL A 225 -2.04 2.15 9.83
C VAL A 225 -1.26 0.84 9.87
N CYS A 226 -0.36 0.66 10.83
CA CYS A 226 0.33 -0.61 11.02
C CYS A 226 -0.64 -1.76 11.38
N LYS A 227 -1.66 -1.49 12.18
CA LYS A 227 -2.70 -2.49 12.51
C LYS A 227 -3.58 -2.84 11.32
N ILE A 228 -3.86 -1.88 10.43
CA ILE A 228 -4.49 -2.14 9.13
C ILE A 228 -3.64 -3.12 8.31
N ALA A 229 -2.33 -2.89 8.24
CA ALA A 229 -1.43 -3.79 7.52
C ALA A 229 -1.40 -5.20 8.11
N GLU A 230 -1.37 -5.33 9.44
CA GLU A 230 -1.46 -6.62 10.13
C GLU A 230 -2.75 -7.37 9.78
N CYS A 231 -3.88 -6.68 9.75
CA CYS A 231 -5.17 -7.24 9.35
C CYS A 231 -5.11 -7.88 7.94
N ILE A 232 -4.28 -7.35 7.04
CA ILE A 232 -4.19 -7.79 5.63
C ILE A 232 -3.14 -8.88 5.42
N VAL A 233 -2.05 -8.89 6.16
CA VAL A 233 -0.94 -9.85 6.00
C VAL A 233 -1.41 -11.30 6.11
N VAL A 234 -2.40 -11.55 6.93
CA VAL A 234 -2.96 -12.90 7.13
C VAL A 234 -3.72 -13.40 5.89
N GLY A 235 -4.14 -12.51 4.99
CA GLY A 235 -4.95 -12.85 3.81
C GLY A 235 -4.22 -13.36 2.56
N GLY A 236 -2.90 -13.47 2.57
CA GLY A 236 -2.14 -14.30 1.62
C GLY A 236 -1.91 -13.78 0.19
N VAL A 237 -2.39 -12.58 -0.20
CA VAL A 237 -2.20 -12.09 -1.58
C VAL A 237 -0.85 -11.40 -1.78
N ARG A 238 -0.37 -10.66 -0.82
CA ARG A 238 0.96 -10.07 -0.72
C ARG A 238 1.21 -9.68 0.72
N ARG A 239 2.46 -9.75 1.18
CA ARG A 239 2.84 -9.08 2.43
C ARG A 239 2.57 -7.59 2.25
N SER A 240 1.91 -6.94 3.22
CA SER A 240 1.74 -5.50 3.19
C SER A 240 3.12 -4.84 3.20
N ALA A 241 3.29 -3.80 2.40
CA ALA A 241 4.49 -2.99 2.38
C ALA A 241 4.10 -1.58 2.77
N LEU A 242 4.65 -1.10 3.88
CA LEU A 242 4.41 0.24 4.40
C LEU A 242 5.73 0.99 4.58
N LEU A 243 5.67 2.31 4.36
CA LEU A 243 6.70 3.24 4.80
C LEU A 243 6.01 4.46 5.42
N SER A 244 6.38 4.78 6.66
CA SER A 244 5.90 5.95 7.39
C SER A 244 6.88 7.11 7.28
N LEU A 245 6.39 8.27 6.88
CA LEU A 245 7.10 9.54 7.00
C LEU A 245 6.61 10.28 8.25
N SER A 246 7.54 10.87 8.99
CA SER A 246 7.26 11.64 10.19
C SER A 246 8.18 12.84 10.30
N ASP A 247 7.82 13.81 11.12
CA ASP A 247 8.63 14.98 11.38
C ASP A 247 10.00 14.59 11.96
N LEU A 248 11.05 15.28 11.52
CA LEU A 248 12.40 15.08 12.05
C LEU A 248 12.47 15.29 13.55
N GLY A 249 11.68 16.23 14.08
CA GLY A 249 11.59 16.54 15.50
C GLY A 249 10.70 15.62 16.35
N ASP A 250 9.97 14.67 15.76
CA ASP A 250 9.06 13.78 16.49
C ASP A 250 9.83 12.69 17.24
N ASP A 251 10.01 12.89 18.55
CA ASP A 251 10.71 11.96 19.44
C ASP A 251 9.90 10.68 19.73
N GLU A 252 8.56 10.74 19.70
CA GLU A 252 7.70 9.55 19.90
C GLU A 252 7.84 8.58 18.74
N VAL A 253 7.73 9.07 17.51
CA VAL A 253 7.91 8.21 16.33
C VAL A 253 9.37 7.79 16.15
N ARG A 254 10.34 8.66 16.48
CA ARG A 254 11.77 8.31 16.44
C ARG A 254 12.09 7.09 17.30
N SER A 255 11.51 7.01 18.49
CA SER A 255 11.79 5.96 19.47
C SER A 255 10.80 4.80 19.46
N CYS A 256 9.78 4.84 18.61
CA CYS A 256 8.64 3.91 18.67
C CYS A 256 8.99 2.43 18.40
N LYS A 257 10.19 2.17 17.87
CA LYS A 257 10.76 0.83 17.67
C LYS A 257 12.05 0.61 18.44
N SER A 258 12.21 1.28 19.57
CA SER A 258 13.33 1.07 20.48
C SER A 258 12.93 0.16 21.64
N GLY A 259 13.89 -0.59 22.19
CA GLY A 259 13.65 -1.49 23.30
C GLY A 259 12.72 -2.68 22.94
N GLU A 260 11.89 -3.05 23.88
CA GLU A 260 11.03 -4.24 23.77
C GLU A 260 9.65 -3.94 23.17
N PHE A 261 9.56 -2.98 22.25
CA PHE A 261 8.27 -2.56 21.65
C PHE A 261 7.47 -3.70 21.02
N GLY A 262 8.13 -4.77 20.61
CA GLY A 262 7.50 -5.92 19.97
C GLY A 262 6.51 -6.68 20.86
N TYR A 263 6.62 -6.59 22.18
CA TYR A 263 5.66 -7.25 23.09
C TYR A 263 4.29 -6.59 23.08
N GLU A 264 4.24 -5.26 22.98
CA GLU A 264 2.98 -4.53 23.04
C GLU A 264 2.52 -3.99 21.68
N ASN A 265 3.45 -3.77 20.77
CA ASN A 265 3.20 -3.07 19.50
C ASN A 265 3.88 -3.77 18.31
N ALA A 266 3.74 -5.10 18.23
CA ALA A 266 4.32 -5.93 17.16
C ALA A 266 3.91 -5.49 15.75
N GLN A 267 2.72 -4.88 15.58
CA GLN A 267 2.27 -4.35 14.30
C GLN A 267 3.24 -3.30 13.70
N ARG A 268 4.05 -2.60 14.52
CA ARG A 268 5.03 -1.62 14.05
C ARG A 268 6.14 -2.23 13.19
N TYR A 269 6.38 -3.55 13.28
CA TYR A 269 7.32 -4.24 12.39
C TYR A 269 6.89 -4.20 10.91
N LEU A 270 5.63 -3.89 10.62
CA LEU A 270 5.08 -3.90 9.27
C LEU A 270 5.37 -2.62 8.48
N ALA A 271 5.81 -1.55 9.12
CA ALA A 271 6.20 -0.30 8.45
C ALA A 271 7.69 -0.04 8.60
N ASN A 272 8.37 0.37 7.53
CA ASN A 272 9.63 1.08 7.63
C ASN A 272 9.36 2.53 8.06
N ASN A 273 10.21 3.11 8.88
CA ASN A 273 10.04 4.50 9.33
C ASN A 273 11.16 5.36 8.76
N SER A 274 10.81 6.55 8.25
CA SER A 274 11.75 7.56 7.78
C SER A 274 11.37 8.94 8.31
N ALA A 275 12.37 9.74 8.62
CA ALA A 275 12.20 11.16 8.91
C ALA A 275 12.15 11.94 7.61
N ASN A 276 11.22 12.90 7.49
CA ASN A 276 11.14 13.80 6.34
C ASN A 276 11.97 15.07 6.60
N TYR A 277 12.93 15.32 5.71
CA TYR A 277 13.80 16.48 5.74
C TYR A 277 13.27 17.53 4.76
N HIS A 278 12.53 18.52 5.28
CA HIS A 278 12.01 19.65 4.50
C HIS A 278 13.07 20.69 4.14
N GLN A 279 14.17 20.65 4.84
CA GLN A 279 15.36 21.49 4.63
C GLN A 279 16.59 20.78 5.16
N LYS A 280 17.78 21.29 4.82
CA LYS A 280 19.02 20.81 5.42
C LYS A 280 18.98 21.09 6.93
N PRO A 281 19.04 20.08 7.82
CA PRO A 281 19.04 20.29 9.27
C PRO A 281 20.34 20.93 9.73
N ASP A 282 20.32 21.54 10.91
CA ASP A 282 21.53 21.87 11.63
C ASP A 282 22.27 20.60 12.07
N ILE A 283 23.57 20.76 12.37
CA ILE A 283 24.42 19.62 12.70
C ILE A 283 23.97 18.92 13.99
N GLY A 284 23.47 19.66 14.98
CA GLY A 284 23.00 19.09 16.25
C GLY A 284 21.76 18.19 16.05
N THR A 285 20.79 18.67 15.30
CA THR A 285 19.59 17.91 14.94
C THR A 285 19.95 16.66 14.14
N PHE A 286 20.86 16.78 13.16
CA PHE A 286 21.32 15.63 12.38
C PHE A 286 22.02 14.59 13.25
N LEU A 287 22.94 15.02 14.14
CA LEU A 287 23.64 14.11 15.02
C LEU A 287 22.73 13.45 16.06
N LYS A 288 21.66 14.13 16.51
CA LYS A 288 20.64 13.53 17.39
C LYS A 288 19.94 12.37 16.68
N GLU A 289 19.56 12.56 15.43
CA GLU A 289 18.92 11.50 14.61
C GLU A 289 19.89 10.34 14.34
N TRP A 290 21.11 10.65 13.95
CA TRP A 290 22.15 9.66 13.71
C TRP A 290 22.46 8.83 14.95
N ARG A 291 22.55 9.48 16.11
CA ARG A 291 22.77 8.79 17.38
C ARG A 291 21.61 7.87 17.74
N SER A 292 20.36 8.29 17.48
CA SER A 292 19.17 7.45 17.70
C SER A 292 19.22 6.20 16.82
N LEU A 293 19.52 6.35 15.54
CA LEU A 293 19.69 5.24 14.60
C LEU A 293 20.77 4.25 15.08
N TYR A 294 21.93 4.75 15.46
CA TYR A 294 23.04 3.93 15.95
C TYR A 294 22.70 3.20 17.26
N THR A 295 22.05 3.89 18.20
CA THR A 295 21.76 3.34 19.54
C THR A 295 20.63 2.32 19.50
N SER A 296 19.60 2.55 18.69
CA SER A 296 18.44 1.64 18.56
C SER A 296 18.81 0.30 17.94
N LYS A 297 19.84 0.26 17.10
CA LYS A 297 20.28 -0.92 16.32
C LYS A 297 19.16 -1.51 15.43
N SER A 298 18.09 -0.74 15.23
CA SER A 298 16.93 -1.17 14.42
C SER A 298 17.10 -0.90 12.93
N GLY A 299 18.11 -0.08 12.54
CA GLY A 299 18.26 0.38 11.16
C GLY A 299 17.29 1.49 10.77
N GLU A 300 16.55 2.05 11.73
CA GLU A 300 15.55 3.10 11.54
C GLU A 300 15.81 4.30 12.50
N ARG A 301 15.39 5.51 12.13
CA ARG A 301 14.63 5.91 10.94
C ARG A 301 15.56 6.13 9.75
N GLY A 302 15.02 5.82 8.53
CA GLY A 302 15.63 6.24 7.28
C GLY A 302 15.53 7.76 7.05
N ILE A 303 16.14 8.23 5.97
CA ILE A 303 16.12 9.63 5.54
C ILE A 303 15.31 9.75 4.25
N PHE A 304 14.25 10.57 4.27
CA PHE A 304 13.57 11.04 3.07
C PHE A 304 13.72 12.57 3.01
N SER A 305 14.19 13.11 1.89
CA SER A 305 14.37 14.55 1.71
C SER A 305 13.37 15.11 0.71
N SER A 306 12.24 15.61 1.20
CA SER A 306 11.27 16.33 0.36
C SER A 306 11.85 17.61 -0.24
N ALA A 307 12.80 18.27 0.45
CA ALA A 307 13.53 19.39 -0.11
C ALA A 307 14.30 19.03 -1.39
N ASN A 308 15.03 17.91 -1.37
CA ASN A 308 15.77 17.44 -2.55
C ASN A 308 14.81 16.90 -3.63
N ALA A 309 13.73 16.25 -3.25
CA ALA A 309 12.69 15.80 -4.18
C ALA A 309 12.10 16.99 -4.97
N LYS A 310 11.80 18.09 -4.28
CA LYS A 310 11.32 19.33 -4.89
C LYS A 310 12.38 19.93 -5.84
N ALA A 311 13.60 20.11 -5.37
CA ALA A 311 14.70 20.66 -6.17
C ALA A 311 15.02 19.79 -7.40
N HIS A 312 14.89 18.47 -7.29
CA HIS A 312 15.03 17.57 -8.43
C HIS A 312 13.90 17.75 -9.44
N THR A 313 12.66 17.84 -8.96
CA THR A 313 11.49 18.05 -9.84
C THR A 313 11.57 19.35 -10.60
N GLU A 314 12.06 20.44 -9.98
CA GLU A 314 12.28 21.74 -10.64
C GLU A 314 13.27 21.64 -11.81
N LYS A 315 14.28 20.76 -11.72
CA LYS A 315 15.25 20.53 -12.80
C LYS A 315 14.71 19.73 -13.99
N LEU A 316 13.58 19.05 -13.81
CA LEU A 316 12.95 18.24 -14.88
C LEU A 316 12.08 19.07 -15.84
N GLY A 317 12.05 20.41 -15.68
CA GLY A 317 11.24 21.31 -16.48
C GLY A 317 9.74 21.11 -16.28
N ASP A 318 8.94 21.33 -17.32
CA ASP A 318 7.47 21.32 -17.23
C ASP A 318 6.85 19.91 -17.15
N ARG A 319 7.64 18.87 -17.22
CA ARG A 319 7.14 17.49 -17.19
C ARG A 319 6.43 17.17 -15.86
N ARG A 320 6.89 17.74 -14.76
CA ARG A 320 6.28 17.58 -13.44
C ARG A 320 6.47 18.88 -12.64
N LYS A 321 5.37 19.47 -12.21
CA LYS A 321 5.45 20.69 -11.38
C LYS A 321 5.99 20.33 -10.00
N ALA A 322 6.97 21.11 -9.53
CA ALA A 322 7.41 21.07 -8.15
C ALA A 322 6.27 21.54 -7.24
N LEU A 323 5.91 20.72 -6.26
CA LEU A 323 4.92 21.01 -5.23
C LEU A 323 5.59 21.01 -3.87
N ASP A 324 4.94 21.62 -2.89
CA ASP A 324 5.50 21.69 -1.54
C ASP A 324 5.34 20.37 -0.76
N ASP A 325 4.45 19.48 -1.24
CA ASP A 325 4.10 18.25 -0.52
C ASP A 325 4.37 17.01 -1.37
N PHE A 326 5.55 16.43 -1.15
CA PHE A 326 5.92 15.13 -1.68
C PHE A 326 6.12 14.13 -0.56
N GLY A 327 5.59 12.93 -0.78
CA GLY A 327 5.97 11.73 -0.06
C GLY A 327 6.59 10.71 -1.01
N THR A 328 6.59 9.48 -0.62
CA THR A 328 7.23 8.40 -1.36
C THR A 328 6.45 7.09 -1.26
N ASN A 329 6.67 6.19 -2.21
CA ASN A 329 6.22 4.81 -2.12
C ASN A 329 6.99 4.05 -1.02
N PRO A 330 6.57 2.82 -0.64
CA PRO A 330 7.20 2.07 0.46
C PRO A 330 8.69 1.77 0.29
N CYS A 331 9.20 1.72 -0.95
CA CYS A 331 10.61 1.44 -1.24
C CYS A 331 11.48 2.72 -1.33
N SER A 332 10.86 3.89 -1.26
CA SER A 332 11.49 5.23 -1.30
C SER A 332 12.18 5.63 -2.60
N GLU A 333 11.95 4.91 -3.70
CA GLU A 333 12.56 5.23 -5.00
C GLU A 333 11.69 6.16 -5.87
N ILE A 334 10.40 6.32 -5.54
CA ILE A 334 9.46 7.12 -6.33
C ILE A 334 8.81 8.18 -5.46
N ILE A 335 9.01 9.45 -5.81
CA ILE A 335 8.31 10.58 -5.18
C ILE A 335 6.88 10.67 -5.71
N LEU A 336 5.92 10.78 -4.79
CA LEU A 336 4.50 10.82 -5.08
C LEU A 336 3.83 11.95 -4.29
N ARG A 337 2.81 12.54 -4.89
CA ARG A 337 1.85 13.39 -4.17
C ARG A 337 0.84 12.52 -3.44
N SER A 338 0.18 13.07 -2.44
CA SER A 338 -0.89 12.34 -1.75
C SER A 338 -1.95 11.83 -2.74
N LYS A 339 -2.33 10.55 -2.61
CA LYS A 339 -3.27 9.80 -3.45
C LYS A 339 -2.77 9.49 -4.87
N GLU A 340 -1.48 9.62 -5.13
CA GLU A 340 -0.86 9.13 -6.36
C GLU A 340 -0.41 7.67 -6.23
N PHE A 341 -0.36 7.01 -7.39
CA PHE A 341 0.05 5.62 -7.54
C PHE A 341 1.26 5.52 -8.46
N CYS A 342 2.08 4.49 -8.26
CA CYS A 342 3.17 4.17 -9.15
C CYS A 342 2.96 2.85 -9.89
N ASN A 343 3.50 2.80 -11.10
CA ASN A 343 3.60 1.59 -11.91
C ASN A 343 5.04 1.48 -12.42
N LEU A 344 5.60 0.27 -12.38
CA LEU A 344 7.00 0.03 -12.69
C LEU A 344 7.13 -0.63 -14.06
N THR A 345 8.14 -0.23 -14.81
CA THR A 345 8.55 -0.88 -16.05
C THR A 345 10.07 -0.93 -16.06
N GLU A 346 10.64 -2.04 -16.50
CA GLU A 346 12.09 -2.29 -16.50
C GLU A 346 12.59 -2.47 -17.92
N ALA A 347 13.67 -1.80 -18.28
CA ALA A 347 14.48 -2.12 -19.44
C ALA A 347 15.60 -3.08 -19.01
N VAL A 348 15.73 -4.19 -19.71
CA VAL A 348 16.73 -5.22 -19.38
C VAL A 348 18.04 -4.88 -20.08
N VAL A 349 19.05 -4.54 -19.29
CA VAL A 349 20.41 -4.31 -19.79
C VAL A 349 21.22 -5.58 -19.60
N ARG A 350 21.90 -6.02 -20.66
CA ARG A 350 22.80 -7.19 -20.65
C ARG A 350 24.22 -6.71 -20.90
N ALA A 351 25.18 -7.36 -20.25
CA ALA A 351 26.57 -7.22 -20.65
C ALA A 351 26.77 -7.96 -21.99
N ASP A 352 27.39 -7.30 -22.94
CA ASP A 352 27.77 -7.87 -24.25
C ASP A 352 28.93 -8.83 -24.06
#